data_c591e7c119f95f6a65da9f78ef6ee372
#
_entry.id   c591e7c119f95f6a65da9f78ef6ee372
#
_cell.length_a   1.000
_cell.length_b   1.000
_cell.length_c   1.000
_cell.angle_alpha   90.00
_cell.angle_beta   90.00
_cell.angle_gamma   90.00
#
_symmetry.space_group_name_H-M   'P 1'
#
loop_
_entity.id
_entity.type
_entity.pdbx_description
1 polymer ?
#
loop_
_entity_poly.entity_id
_entity_poly.type
_entity_poly.pdbx_seq_one_letter_code
_entity_poly.pdbx_strand_id
1 'polypeptide(L)'
;WESGTTYDEGDIVTVLGETQRRYESLVSANTGNDPTSSPTQWLDLGATNRWRMFDGGTSTLTSDSDEIYIRLQPSGFVNGLAMFNVDAAGIRVIVRKNGEVAYDEQANFILEGGESNWWSWFFGSVQGVVDAPRDHVVLGIPGFFEPTIDIVFTRPGGTVRVGLLVAGRQERLGV
;
A
#
# COMPACT_ATOMS: atom_id res chain seq x y z
N TRP A 1 -4.75 -11.83 19.28
CA TRP A 1 -4.56 -13.14 19.92
C TRP A 1 -4.00 -12.98 21.32
N GLU A 2 -4.50 -13.80 22.25
CA GLU A 2 -4.06 -13.86 23.65
C GLU A 2 -3.90 -15.33 24.06
N SER A 3 -2.79 -15.69 24.72
CA SER A 3 -2.45 -17.08 25.04
C SER A 3 -3.40 -17.77 26.03
N GLY A 4 -4.07 -16.99 26.89
CA GLY A 4 -5.03 -17.48 27.87
C GLY A 4 -6.47 -17.59 27.39
N THR A 5 -6.77 -17.13 26.16
CA THR A 5 -8.09 -17.17 25.58
C THR A 5 -8.31 -18.46 24.80
N THR A 6 -9.50 -19.03 24.93
CA THR A 6 -9.93 -20.19 24.12
C THR A 6 -10.70 -19.69 22.91
N TYR A 7 -10.31 -20.16 21.74
CA TYR A 7 -10.93 -19.83 20.46
C TYR A 7 -11.65 -21.04 19.89
N ASP A 8 -12.79 -20.83 19.26
CA ASP A 8 -13.52 -21.86 18.55
C ASP A 8 -13.14 -21.88 17.05
N GLU A 9 -13.48 -22.97 16.36
CA GLU A 9 -13.30 -23.09 14.92
C GLU A 9 -14.02 -21.94 14.19
N GLY A 10 -13.32 -21.26 13.30
CA GLY A 10 -13.79 -20.08 12.56
C GLY A 10 -13.52 -18.74 13.26
N ASP A 11 -13.05 -18.73 14.52
CA ASP A 11 -12.67 -17.48 15.20
C ASP A 11 -11.48 -16.84 14.50
N ILE A 12 -11.58 -15.52 14.28
CA ILE A 12 -10.53 -14.75 13.62
C ILE A 12 -9.82 -13.83 14.62
N VAL A 13 -8.51 -13.95 14.66
CA VAL A 13 -7.64 -13.11 15.49
C VAL A 13 -6.68 -12.30 14.65
N THR A 14 -6.23 -11.16 15.20
CA THR A 14 -5.12 -10.38 14.63
C THR A 14 -3.91 -10.55 15.54
N VAL A 15 -2.77 -10.89 14.93
CA VAL A 15 -1.47 -10.90 15.59
C VAL A 15 -0.74 -9.62 15.23
N LEU A 16 -0.31 -8.88 16.26
CA LEU A 16 0.48 -7.65 16.12
C LEU A 16 1.96 -8.02 16.10
N GLY A 17 2.67 -7.56 15.08
CA GLY A 17 4.09 -7.80 14.88
C GLY A 17 4.66 -6.74 13.93
N GLU A 18 5.77 -7.05 13.25
CA GLU A 18 6.33 -6.18 12.20
C GLU A 18 5.31 -5.96 11.08
N THR A 19 4.51 -6.97 10.76
CA THR A 19 3.32 -6.88 9.92
C THR A 19 2.12 -7.43 10.71
N GLN A 20 1.00 -6.71 10.69
CA GLN A 20 -0.21 -7.21 11.33
C GLN A 20 -0.89 -8.22 10.42
N ARG A 21 -1.04 -9.46 10.89
CA ARG A 21 -1.66 -10.58 10.15
C ARG A 21 -2.90 -11.09 10.85
N ARG A 22 -3.80 -11.64 10.07
CA ARG A 22 -5.04 -12.28 10.54
C ARG A 22 -4.91 -13.78 10.43
N TYR A 23 -5.45 -14.47 11.42
CA TYR A 23 -5.48 -15.93 11.47
C TYR A 23 -6.88 -16.39 11.85
N GLU A 24 -7.33 -17.50 11.26
CA GLU A 24 -8.59 -18.16 11.57
C GLU A 24 -8.29 -19.48 12.30
N SER A 25 -9.00 -19.74 13.39
CA SER A 25 -8.88 -21.00 14.12
C SER A 25 -9.47 -22.15 13.32
N LEU A 26 -8.70 -23.21 13.13
CA LEU A 26 -9.12 -24.42 12.41
C LEU A 26 -9.73 -25.50 13.32
N VAL A 27 -9.70 -25.29 14.63
CA VAL A 27 -10.14 -26.26 15.61
C VAL A 27 -10.91 -25.56 16.74
N SER A 28 -11.86 -26.30 17.33
CA SER A 28 -12.54 -25.86 18.56
C SER A 28 -11.67 -26.03 19.78
N ALA A 29 -11.96 -25.25 20.83
CA ALA A 29 -11.20 -25.22 22.09
C ALA A 29 -9.68 -24.98 21.91
N ASN A 30 -9.32 -24.15 20.94
CA ASN A 30 -7.96 -23.77 20.63
C ASN A 30 -7.42 -22.80 21.69
N THR A 31 -6.60 -23.30 22.62
CA THR A 31 -6.03 -22.52 23.73
C THR A 31 -4.53 -22.63 23.76
N GLY A 32 -3.82 -21.52 23.92
CA GLY A 32 -2.37 -21.50 24.10
C GLY A 32 -1.56 -21.76 22.83
N ASN A 33 -2.17 -22.06 21.69
CA ASN A 33 -1.47 -22.26 20.43
C ASN A 33 -1.21 -20.90 19.76
N ASP A 34 0.06 -20.54 19.59
CA ASP A 34 0.43 -19.28 18.93
C ASP A 34 0.18 -19.39 17.40
N PRO A 35 -0.61 -18.45 16.80
CA PRO A 35 -0.94 -18.48 15.38
C PRO A 35 0.27 -18.48 14.45
N THR A 36 1.37 -17.86 14.84
CA THR A 36 2.56 -17.75 14.00
C THR A 36 3.39 -19.05 13.94
N SER A 37 3.20 -19.94 14.90
CA SER A 37 3.96 -21.18 15.03
C SER A 37 3.11 -22.46 15.01
N SER A 38 1.79 -22.34 14.92
CA SER A 38 0.84 -23.48 15.02
C SER A 38 -0.03 -23.61 13.76
N PRO A 39 0.53 -23.95 12.58
CA PRO A 39 -0.21 -23.95 11.31
C PRO A 39 -1.27 -25.06 11.19
N THR A 40 -1.33 -26.02 12.10
CA THR A 40 -2.37 -27.04 12.17
C THR A 40 -3.61 -26.58 12.97
N GLN A 41 -3.46 -25.56 13.80
CA GLN A 41 -4.52 -24.95 14.57
C GLN A 41 -5.00 -23.63 13.99
N TRP A 42 -4.17 -22.97 13.15
CA TRP A 42 -4.46 -21.65 12.61
C TRP A 42 -4.20 -21.59 11.12
N LEU A 43 -5.16 -21.04 10.38
CA LEU A 43 -5.03 -20.68 8.97
C LEU A 43 -4.58 -19.22 8.88
N ASP A 44 -3.47 -18.95 8.21
CA ASP A 44 -3.01 -17.60 7.93
C ASP A 44 -3.86 -16.97 6.80
N LEU A 45 -4.63 -15.94 7.14
CA LEU A 45 -5.48 -15.17 6.20
C LEU A 45 -4.73 -13.99 5.56
N GLY A 46 -3.44 -13.84 5.83
CA GLY A 46 -2.61 -12.77 5.29
C GLY A 46 -2.64 -11.48 6.11
N ALA A 47 -2.03 -10.44 5.54
CA ALA A 47 -1.93 -9.13 6.18
C ALA A 47 -3.31 -8.47 6.37
N THR A 48 -3.45 -7.67 7.43
CA THR A 48 -4.62 -6.78 7.57
C THR A 48 -4.66 -5.76 6.45
N ASN A 49 -5.83 -5.18 6.15
CA ASN A 49 -6.00 -4.22 5.06
C ASN A 49 -4.92 -3.12 5.06
N ARG A 50 -4.59 -2.58 6.23
CA ARG A 50 -3.58 -1.53 6.39
C ARG A 50 -2.16 -1.98 6.00
N TRP A 51 -1.86 -3.27 6.14
CA TRP A 51 -0.52 -3.82 5.95
C TRP A 51 -0.31 -4.57 4.64
N ARG A 52 -1.36 -4.72 3.83
CA ARG A 52 -1.28 -5.42 2.53
C ARG A 52 -0.27 -4.77 1.59
N MET A 53 -0.18 -3.44 1.56
CA MET A 53 0.82 -2.74 0.74
C MET A 53 2.28 -2.95 1.18
N PHE A 54 2.50 -3.66 2.30
CA PHE A 54 3.83 -3.98 2.83
C PHE A 54 4.09 -5.48 2.94
N ASP A 55 3.21 -6.33 2.41
CA ASP A 55 3.34 -7.79 2.51
C ASP A 55 4.24 -8.42 1.45
N GLY A 56 4.82 -7.60 0.57
CA GLY A 56 5.71 -8.03 -0.51
C GLY A 56 5.00 -8.49 -1.77
N GLY A 57 3.66 -8.53 -1.77
CA GLY A 57 2.84 -8.89 -2.92
C GLY A 57 2.25 -7.67 -3.63
N THR A 58 2.05 -7.76 -4.94
CA THR A 58 1.33 -6.74 -5.72
C THR A 58 -0.14 -7.07 -5.94
N SER A 59 -0.56 -8.29 -5.61
CA SER A 59 -1.93 -8.79 -5.81
C SER A 59 -2.86 -8.55 -4.63
N THR A 60 -2.30 -8.37 -3.44
CA THR A 60 -3.01 -7.98 -2.23
C THR A 60 -3.07 -6.46 -2.16
N LEU A 61 -4.24 -5.89 -1.90
CA LEU A 61 -4.43 -4.44 -1.98
C LEU A 61 -4.85 -3.88 -0.62
N THR A 62 -4.14 -2.84 -0.19
CA THR A 62 -4.67 -1.91 0.81
C THR A 62 -5.69 -1.01 0.12
N SER A 63 -6.87 -0.85 0.71
CA SER A 63 -7.93 -0.02 0.13
C SER A 63 -8.63 0.82 1.17
N ASP A 64 -9.01 2.05 0.79
CA ASP A 64 -9.84 2.94 1.59
C ASP A 64 -10.66 3.86 0.66
N SER A 65 -11.70 4.49 1.21
CA SER A 65 -12.50 5.48 0.51
C SER A 65 -11.77 6.84 0.49
N ASP A 66 -11.87 7.54 -0.64
CA ASP A 66 -11.38 8.88 -0.87
C ASP A 66 -9.88 9.09 -0.74
N GLU A 67 -9.24 8.59 0.34
CA GLU A 67 -7.83 8.86 0.63
C GLU A 67 -7.16 7.71 1.40
N ILE A 68 -5.90 7.45 1.08
CA ILE A 68 -4.98 6.68 1.94
C ILE A 68 -3.81 7.58 2.31
N TYR A 69 -3.65 7.86 3.61
CA TYR A 69 -2.50 8.57 4.16
C TYR A 69 -1.54 7.61 4.86
N ILE A 70 -0.27 7.71 4.53
CA ILE A 70 0.79 6.88 5.09
C ILE A 70 1.93 7.77 5.56
N ARG A 71 2.43 7.51 6.76
CA ARG A 71 3.68 8.08 7.26
C ARG A 71 4.70 6.98 7.47
N LEU A 72 5.82 7.08 6.77
CA LEU A 72 6.96 6.19 6.93
C LEU A 72 8.09 6.89 7.69
N GLN A 73 8.75 6.13 8.55
CA GLN A 73 9.96 6.56 9.26
C GLN A 73 11.03 5.46 9.11
N PRO A 74 11.64 5.34 7.93
CA PRO A 74 12.66 4.34 7.68
C PRO A 74 13.91 4.62 8.53
N SER A 75 14.53 3.57 9.05
CA SER A 75 15.75 3.64 9.87
C SER A 75 17.05 3.75 9.04
N GLY A 76 16.94 3.98 7.73
CA GLY A 76 18.08 4.00 6.83
C GLY A 76 18.05 5.16 5.84
N PHE A 77 18.99 5.12 4.89
CA PHE A 77 19.06 6.09 3.81
C PHE A 77 18.00 5.79 2.74
N VAL A 78 17.19 6.79 2.40
CA VAL A 78 16.17 6.71 1.36
C VAL A 78 16.35 7.83 0.35
N ASN A 79 16.37 7.49 -0.94
CA ASN A 79 16.38 8.42 -2.07
C ASN A 79 15.43 8.01 -3.20
N GLY A 80 14.56 7.02 -2.96
CA GLY A 80 13.57 6.58 -3.93
C GLY A 80 12.38 5.87 -3.28
N LEU A 81 11.24 6.01 -3.92
CA LEU A 81 10.00 5.30 -3.61
C LEU A 81 9.53 4.58 -4.87
N ALA A 82 9.01 3.38 -4.70
CA ALA A 82 8.33 2.66 -5.77
C ALA A 82 6.98 2.18 -5.26
N MET A 83 5.96 2.34 -6.09
CA MET A 83 4.58 1.98 -5.80
C MET A 83 4.05 1.17 -6.97
N PHE A 84 3.45 0.03 -6.68
CA PHE A 84 2.97 -0.91 -7.70
C PHE A 84 1.49 -1.20 -7.49
N ASN A 85 0.79 -1.39 -8.59
CA ASN A 85 -0.64 -1.67 -8.65
C ASN A 85 -1.45 -0.62 -7.86
N VAL A 86 -1.22 0.66 -8.19
CA VAL A 86 -1.89 1.82 -7.60
C VAL A 86 -3.13 2.16 -8.42
N ASP A 87 -4.28 2.28 -7.75
CA ASP A 87 -5.54 2.81 -8.29
C ASP A 87 -5.93 4.05 -7.48
N ALA A 88 -5.49 5.21 -7.94
CA ALA A 88 -5.71 6.52 -7.34
C ALA A 88 -5.85 7.58 -8.42
N ALA A 89 -6.51 8.70 -8.13
CA ALA A 89 -6.59 9.86 -9.02
C ALA A 89 -5.39 10.80 -8.84
N GLY A 90 -4.75 10.77 -7.70
CA GLY A 90 -3.57 11.58 -7.41
C GLY A 90 -2.70 10.98 -6.32
N ILE A 91 -1.45 11.40 -6.31
CA ILE A 91 -0.49 11.06 -5.27
C ILE A 91 0.31 12.30 -4.89
N ARG A 92 0.59 12.47 -3.61
CA ARG A 92 1.52 13.48 -3.10
C ARG A 92 2.53 12.83 -2.18
N VAL A 93 3.80 13.15 -2.38
CA VAL A 93 4.92 12.67 -1.57
C VAL A 93 5.59 13.87 -0.93
N ILE A 94 5.66 13.88 0.40
CA ILE A 94 6.33 14.93 1.17
C ILE A 94 7.42 14.27 2.01
N VAL A 95 8.67 14.69 1.80
CA VAL A 95 9.80 14.21 2.61
C VAL A 95 10.24 15.33 3.55
N ARG A 96 10.33 15.00 4.84
CA ARG A 96 10.81 15.90 5.88
C ARG A 96 12.10 15.40 6.49
N LYS A 97 12.99 16.35 6.74
CA LYS A 97 14.20 16.13 7.55
C LYS A 97 14.22 17.13 8.70
N ASN A 98 14.37 16.63 9.92
CA ASN A 98 14.36 17.44 11.14
C ASN A 98 13.07 18.30 11.29
N GLY A 99 11.94 17.81 10.79
CA GLY A 99 10.65 18.51 10.82
C GLY A 99 10.40 19.46 9.64
N GLU A 100 11.43 19.87 8.90
CA GLU A 100 11.30 20.76 7.74
C GLU A 100 11.01 19.98 6.45
N VAL A 101 10.19 20.56 5.56
CA VAL A 101 9.91 20.00 4.24
C VAL A 101 11.13 20.17 3.35
N ALA A 102 11.71 19.05 2.94
CA ALA A 102 12.86 19.00 2.06
C ALA A 102 12.50 18.61 0.62
N TYR A 103 11.33 17.98 0.43
CA TYR A 103 10.81 17.57 -0.87
C TYR A 103 9.29 17.51 -0.79
N ASP A 104 8.61 17.99 -1.82
CA ASP A 104 7.15 17.94 -1.95
C ASP A 104 6.80 17.84 -3.43
N GLU A 105 6.27 16.71 -3.83
CA GLU A 105 5.85 16.46 -5.21
C GLU A 105 4.43 15.89 -5.23
N GLN A 106 3.64 16.39 -6.17
CA GLN A 106 2.30 15.91 -6.45
C GLN A 106 2.19 15.48 -7.91
N ALA A 107 1.66 14.29 -8.13
CA ALA A 107 1.28 13.80 -9.44
C ALA A 107 -0.23 13.52 -9.46
N ASN A 108 -0.90 13.96 -10.51
CA ASN A 108 -2.31 13.67 -10.75
C ASN A 108 -2.40 12.66 -11.88
N PHE A 109 -3.08 11.57 -11.63
CA PHE A 109 -3.41 10.55 -12.63
C PHE A 109 -4.81 10.87 -13.16
N ILE A 110 -4.91 11.94 -13.96
CA ILE A 110 -6.19 12.29 -14.58
C ILE A 110 -6.45 11.23 -15.65
N LEU A 111 -7.48 10.45 -15.43
CA LEU A 111 -8.15 9.74 -16.52
C LEU A 111 -8.89 10.80 -17.35
N GLU A 112 -8.18 11.56 -18.18
CA GLU A 112 -8.81 12.32 -19.25
C GLU A 112 -9.31 11.33 -20.29
N GLY A 113 -10.59 11.05 -20.31
CA GLY A 113 -11.16 10.15 -21.27
C GLY A 113 -12.54 9.61 -20.96
N GLY A 114 -13.35 10.38 -20.26
CA GLY A 114 -14.78 10.25 -20.43
C GLY A 114 -15.14 10.93 -21.74
N GLU A 115 -15.30 10.16 -22.86
CA GLU A 115 -15.91 10.69 -24.07
C GLU A 115 -17.21 11.38 -23.69
N SER A 116 -17.28 12.70 -23.83
CA SER A 116 -18.40 13.53 -23.36
C SER A 116 -19.67 13.35 -24.18
N ASN A 117 -19.60 12.62 -25.29
CA ASN A 117 -20.73 12.33 -26.17
C ASN A 117 -20.51 11.06 -26.99
N TRP A 118 -21.63 10.45 -27.47
CA TRP A 118 -21.59 9.20 -28.24
C TRP A 118 -20.82 9.32 -29.57
N TRP A 119 -20.70 10.54 -30.15
CA TRP A 119 -20.02 10.77 -31.41
C TRP A 119 -18.49 10.65 -31.24
N SER A 120 -17.92 11.21 -30.21
CA SER A 120 -16.51 11.06 -29.88
C SER A 120 -16.18 9.61 -29.44
N TRP A 121 -17.14 8.90 -28.83
CA TRP A 121 -16.99 7.49 -28.54
C TRP A 121 -16.90 6.60 -29.80
N PHE A 122 -17.66 6.94 -30.86
CA PHE A 122 -17.66 6.17 -32.10
C PHE A 122 -16.55 6.56 -33.11
N PHE A 123 -16.22 7.85 -33.17
CA PHE A 123 -15.35 8.42 -34.22
C PHE A 123 -14.12 9.13 -33.65
N GLY A 124 -14.02 9.30 -32.33
CA GLY A 124 -12.83 9.80 -31.66
C GLY A 124 -11.66 8.80 -31.83
N SER A 125 -10.47 9.31 -31.99
CA SER A 125 -9.28 8.46 -31.93
C SER A 125 -9.24 7.82 -30.55
N VAL A 126 -8.95 6.52 -30.46
CA VAL A 126 -8.83 5.72 -29.22
C VAL A 126 -7.62 6.21 -28.37
N GLN A 127 -7.50 7.51 -28.18
CA GLN A 127 -6.44 8.12 -27.36
C GLN A 127 -6.87 8.32 -25.90
N GLY A 128 -8.03 7.82 -25.49
CA GLY A 128 -8.62 8.13 -24.18
C GLY A 128 -8.68 7.01 -23.17
N VAL A 129 -8.20 5.80 -23.48
CA VAL A 129 -8.03 4.76 -22.47
C VAL A 129 -6.55 4.60 -22.20
N VAL A 130 -5.93 5.64 -21.69
CA VAL A 130 -4.67 5.45 -20.99
C VAL A 130 -5.06 4.83 -19.64
N ASP A 131 -4.88 3.51 -19.54
CA ASP A 131 -4.84 2.85 -18.25
C ASP A 131 -3.90 3.69 -17.39
N ALA A 132 -4.41 4.33 -16.33
CA ALA A 132 -3.57 5.13 -15.46
C ALA A 132 -2.39 4.24 -15.05
N PRO A 133 -1.15 4.75 -15.10
CA PRO A 133 0.00 3.92 -14.78
C PRO A 133 -0.18 3.35 -13.38
N ARG A 134 -0.35 2.02 -13.30
CA ARG A 134 -0.54 1.31 -12.04
C ARG A 134 0.73 1.28 -11.20
N ASP A 135 1.85 1.56 -11.85
CA ASP A 135 3.16 1.54 -11.22
C ASP A 135 3.76 2.95 -11.30
N HIS A 136 4.19 3.45 -10.16
CA HIS A 136 4.79 4.78 -10.05
C HIS A 136 6.10 4.70 -9.29
N VAL A 137 7.17 5.22 -9.89
CA VAL A 137 8.49 5.27 -9.27
C VAL A 137 8.90 6.72 -9.12
N VAL A 138 9.05 7.16 -7.89
CA VAL A 138 9.59 8.49 -7.56
C VAL A 138 11.09 8.38 -7.41
N LEU A 139 11.82 8.90 -8.39
CA LEU A 139 13.26 8.98 -8.42
C LEU A 139 13.68 10.44 -8.28
N GLY A 140 14.72 10.71 -7.53
CA GLY A 140 15.23 12.07 -7.35
C GLY A 140 14.79 12.72 -6.05
N ILE A 141 14.24 11.94 -5.14
CA ILE A 141 14.13 12.37 -3.74
C ILE A 141 15.55 12.69 -3.27
N PRO A 142 15.83 13.90 -2.75
CA PRO A 142 17.11 14.18 -2.12
C PRO A 142 17.36 13.13 -1.05
N GLY A 143 18.53 12.44 -1.12
CA GLY A 143 18.84 11.36 -0.21
C GLY A 143 18.97 11.84 1.22
N PHE A 144 18.20 11.28 2.12
CA PHE A 144 18.24 11.56 3.55
C PHE A 144 18.41 10.29 4.35
N PHE A 145 19.12 10.41 5.46
CA PHE A 145 19.20 9.37 6.46
C PHE A 145 18.06 9.57 7.47
N GLU A 146 17.26 8.54 7.71
CA GLU A 146 16.10 8.56 8.62
C GLU A 146 15.13 9.73 8.35
N PRO A 147 14.60 9.87 7.13
CA PRO A 147 13.59 10.89 6.84
C PRO A 147 12.23 10.51 7.39
N THR A 148 11.35 11.51 7.54
CA THR A 148 9.92 11.27 7.63
C THR A 148 9.31 11.46 6.25
N ILE A 149 8.60 10.45 5.74
CA ILE A 149 7.98 10.46 4.42
C ILE A 149 6.47 10.35 4.60
N ASP A 150 5.74 11.38 4.19
CA ASP A 150 4.29 11.35 4.11
C ASP A 150 3.88 11.10 2.66
N ILE A 151 3.01 10.14 2.46
CA ILE A 151 2.46 9.77 1.16
C ILE A 151 0.94 9.82 1.26
N VAL A 152 0.32 10.54 0.34
CA VAL A 152 -1.14 10.69 0.26
C VAL A 152 -1.58 10.22 -1.12
N PHE A 153 -2.41 9.19 -1.16
CA PHE A 153 -3.12 8.76 -2.36
C PHE A 153 -4.54 9.27 -2.29
N THR A 154 -5.05 9.88 -3.33
CA THR A 154 -6.40 10.46 -3.34
C THR A 154 -7.24 9.96 -4.51
N ARG A 155 -8.52 9.74 -4.26
CA ARG A 155 -9.55 9.49 -5.27
C ARG A 155 -10.91 9.96 -4.73
N PRO A 156 -11.20 11.24 -4.80
CA PRO A 156 -12.45 11.79 -4.26
C PRO A 156 -13.69 11.11 -4.84
N GLY A 157 -14.59 10.64 -3.98
CA GLY A 157 -15.80 9.92 -4.37
C GLY A 157 -15.56 8.49 -4.89
N GLY A 158 -14.36 7.95 -4.73
CA GLY A 158 -14.00 6.60 -5.16
C GLY A 158 -13.25 5.80 -4.11
N THR A 159 -12.74 4.65 -4.51
CA THR A 159 -11.90 3.79 -3.67
C THR A 159 -10.45 3.87 -4.14
N VAL A 160 -9.56 4.27 -3.25
CA VAL A 160 -8.11 4.18 -3.46
C VAL A 160 -7.64 2.76 -3.19
N ARG A 161 -6.72 2.25 -4.01
CA ARG A 161 -6.09 0.95 -3.81
C ARG A 161 -4.59 1.04 -4.06
N VAL A 162 -3.80 0.36 -3.23
CA VAL A 162 -2.33 0.29 -3.34
C VAL A 162 -1.89 -1.14 -3.10
N GLY A 163 -1.19 -1.73 -4.07
CA GLY A 163 -0.68 -3.10 -3.99
C GLY A 163 0.61 -3.20 -3.20
N LEU A 164 1.65 -2.50 -3.64
CA LEU A 164 2.95 -2.56 -2.97
C LEU A 164 3.58 -1.18 -2.90
N LEU A 165 4.08 -0.84 -1.73
CA LEU A 165 4.84 0.39 -1.47
C LEU A 165 6.23 0.01 -0.95
N VAL A 166 7.27 0.50 -1.63
CA VAL A 166 8.68 0.28 -1.27
C VAL A 166 9.39 1.62 -1.13
N ALA A 167 10.08 1.81 -0.03
CA ALA A 167 10.99 2.93 0.19
C ALA A 167 12.42 2.38 0.30
N GLY A 168 13.38 2.99 -0.38
CA GLY A 168 14.72 2.44 -0.39
C GLY A 168 15.79 3.33 -0.99
N ARG A 169 16.98 2.73 -1.12
CA ARG A 169 18.11 3.34 -1.77
C ARG A 169 18.17 2.93 -3.23
N GLN A 170 18.12 3.91 -4.11
CA GLN A 170 18.42 3.70 -5.51
C GLN A 170 19.93 3.73 -5.71
N GLU A 171 20.46 2.70 -6.35
CA GLU A 171 21.83 2.65 -6.84
C GLU A 171 21.84 2.63 -8.36
N ARG A 172 22.71 3.46 -8.98
CA ARG A 172 22.98 3.32 -10.40
C ARG A 172 23.95 2.15 -10.56
N LEU A 173 23.53 1.12 -11.27
CA LEU A 173 24.46 0.10 -11.74
C LEU A 173 25.34 0.79 -12.76
N GLY A 174 26.64 0.95 -12.44
CA GLY A 174 27.63 1.54 -13.33
C GLY A 174 27.70 0.75 -14.64
N VAL A 175 27.74 1.47 -15.74
CA VAL A 175 28.12 0.96 -17.07
C VAL A 175 29.62 1.06 -17.19
#